data_d9e91eefaface16387d469f6cf4d9d9c
#
_entry.id   d9e91eefaface16387d469f6cf4d9d9c
#
_cell.length_a   1.000
_cell.length_b   1.000
_cell.length_c   1.000
_cell.angle_alpha   90.00
_cell.angle_beta   90.00
_cell.angle_gamma   90.00
#
_symmetry.space_group_name_H-M   'P 1'
#
loop_
_entity.id
_entity.type
_entity.pdbx_description
1 polymer ?
#
loop_
_entity_poly.entity_id
_entity_poly.type
_entity_poly.pdbx_seq_one_letter_code
_entity_poly.pdbx_strand_id
1 'polypeptide(L)'
;MDIELIKRSIRLGRQRLQDTSSDLLIQKNIGKTAVIGRSRAIKERINKNIMALEKELVTLTKKWFIDRDLEHGGRLDKQALKLSEEFGELCAGYLKHNEKLTKDSIGDCAVVIVGLALLIKDDVHAIFEESDNIRRKDAMECFKLLNANISEFQLSQDLASKEMCRHNLVRAVAYLKSISKALDYDFADCFEVAYNEIKDRKGKWIDGSFVKEEDLPNE
;
A
#
# COMPACT_ATOMS: atom_id res chain seq x y z
N MET A 1 8.79 -15.60 0.47
CA MET A 1 10.22 -15.13 0.33
C MET A 1 10.54 -14.34 1.58
N ASP A 2 11.79 -14.36 2.06
CA ASP A 2 12.16 -13.65 3.32
C ASP A 2 12.18 -12.13 3.08
N ILE A 3 11.28 -11.40 3.75
CA ILE A 3 11.15 -9.94 3.70
C ILE A 3 12.48 -9.26 4.04
N GLU A 4 13.19 -9.73 5.07
CA GLU A 4 14.44 -9.12 5.49
C GLU A 4 15.54 -9.22 4.43
N LEU A 5 15.59 -10.33 3.67
CA LEU A 5 16.48 -10.46 2.53
C LEU A 5 16.14 -9.48 1.40
N ILE A 6 14.85 -9.29 1.12
CA ILE A 6 14.39 -8.32 0.11
C ILE A 6 14.80 -6.90 0.53
N LYS A 7 14.50 -6.50 1.77
CA LYS A 7 14.85 -5.19 2.32
C LYS A 7 16.34 -4.92 2.32
N ARG A 8 17.14 -5.91 2.72
CA ARG A 8 18.60 -5.82 2.64
C ARG A 8 19.06 -5.56 1.21
N SER A 9 18.47 -6.22 0.22
CA SER A 9 18.81 -6.04 -1.19
C SER A 9 18.42 -4.65 -1.71
N ILE A 10 17.25 -4.11 -1.30
CA ILE A 10 16.80 -2.75 -1.62
C ILE A 10 17.79 -1.73 -1.02
N ARG A 11 18.12 -1.85 0.26
CA ARG A 11 19.05 -0.95 0.96
C ARG A 11 20.42 -0.91 0.29
N LEU A 12 20.99 -2.07 -0.01
CA LEU A 12 22.27 -2.16 -0.71
C LEU A 12 22.21 -1.57 -2.13
N GLY A 13 21.08 -1.73 -2.81
CA GLY A 13 20.86 -1.13 -4.13
C GLY A 13 20.81 0.41 -4.05
N ARG A 14 20.07 0.97 -3.09
CA ARG A 14 19.99 2.43 -2.85
C ARG A 14 21.36 3.02 -2.52
N GLN A 15 22.14 2.35 -1.65
CA GLN A 15 23.51 2.77 -1.32
C GLN A 15 24.41 2.80 -2.58
N ARG A 16 24.40 1.76 -3.41
CA ARG A 16 25.17 1.72 -4.66
C ARG A 16 24.78 2.80 -5.65
N LEU A 17 23.50 3.22 -5.68
CA LEU A 17 23.07 4.33 -6.52
C LEU A 17 23.65 5.67 -6.04
N GLN A 18 23.70 5.90 -4.72
CA GLN A 18 24.32 7.09 -4.15
C GLN A 18 25.82 7.14 -4.46
N ASP A 19 26.54 6.02 -4.26
CA ASP A 19 27.97 5.91 -4.57
C ASP A 19 28.23 6.19 -6.05
N THR A 20 27.42 5.60 -6.96
CA THR A 20 27.55 5.81 -8.41
C THR A 20 27.26 7.27 -8.80
N SER A 21 26.35 7.95 -8.13
CA SER A 21 26.06 9.38 -8.37
C SER A 21 27.22 10.27 -7.90
N SER A 22 27.87 9.93 -6.80
CA SER A 22 29.06 10.62 -6.29
C SER A 22 30.26 10.45 -7.24
N ASP A 23 30.46 9.24 -7.79
CA ASP A 23 31.50 8.97 -8.78
C ASP A 23 31.31 9.75 -10.08
N LEU A 24 30.05 9.95 -10.51
CA LEU A 24 29.72 10.79 -11.70
C LEU A 24 30.10 12.26 -11.52
N LEU A 25 30.04 12.80 -10.31
CA LEU A 25 30.44 14.17 -10.00
C LEU A 25 31.97 14.35 -10.03
N ILE A 26 32.71 13.29 -9.69
CA ILE A 26 34.18 13.31 -9.61
C ILE A 26 34.84 13.04 -10.98
N GLN A 27 34.25 12.16 -11.81
CA GLN A 27 34.82 11.75 -13.09
C GLN A 27 34.31 12.58 -14.27
N LYS A 28 34.95 13.70 -14.56
CA LYS A 28 34.53 14.65 -15.63
C LYS A 28 34.65 14.13 -17.07
N ASN A 29 35.32 13.00 -17.39
CA ASN A 29 35.62 12.71 -18.82
C ASN A 29 35.73 11.26 -19.31
N ILE A 30 35.55 10.22 -18.52
CA ILE A 30 35.71 8.83 -19.03
C ILE A 30 34.56 7.96 -18.55
N GLY A 31 33.72 7.46 -19.47
CA GLY A 31 32.79 6.37 -19.17
C GLY A 31 31.35 6.76 -18.84
N LYS A 32 30.84 7.93 -19.23
CA LYS A 32 29.44 8.34 -18.97
C LYS A 32 28.41 7.27 -19.35
N THR A 33 28.59 6.60 -20.47
CA THR A 33 27.68 5.56 -20.97
C THR A 33 27.66 4.32 -20.05
N ALA A 34 28.84 3.88 -19.57
CA ALA A 34 28.95 2.72 -18.69
C ALA A 34 28.36 3.00 -17.28
N VAL A 35 28.55 4.22 -16.76
CA VAL A 35 27.98 4.63 -15.47
C VAL A 35 26.47 4.77 -15.55
N ILE A 36 25.94 5.35 -16.64
CA ILE A 36 24.49 5.42 -16.89
C ILE A 36 23.89 4.02 -16.98
N GLY A 37 24.53 3.09 -17.69
CA GLY A 37 24.09 1.72 -17.79
C GLY A 37 24.05 1.00 -16.43
N ARG A 38 25.08 1.18 -15.60
CA ARG A 38 25.12 0.61 -14.24
C ARG A 38 24.01 1.20 -13.35
N SER A 39 23.82 2.51 -13.36
CA SER A 39 22.75 3.17 -12.59
C SER A 39 21.36 2.66 -13.00
N ARG A 40 21.12 2.45 -14.31
CA ARG A 40 19.87 1.89 -14.82
C ARG A 40 19.63 0.47 -14.31
N ALA A 41 20.63 -0.41 -14.43
CA ALA A 41 20.52 -1.80 -13.96
C ALA A 41 20.27 -1.88 -12.44
N ILE A 42 20.92 -1.00 -11.65
CA ILE A 42 20.68 -0.92 -10.20
C ILE A 42 19.23 -0.48 -9.91
N LYS A 43 18.72 0.56 -10.59
CA LYS A 43 17.34 1.02 -10.45
C LYS A 43 16.32 -0.07 -10.79
N GLU A 44 16.53 -0.78 -11.89
CA GLU A 44 15.66 -1.89 -12.30
C GLU A 44 15.63 -3.00 -11.24
N ARG A 45 16.79 -3.32 -10.65
CA ARG A 45 16.89 -4.32 -9.56
C ARG A 45 16.18 -3.86 -8.29
N ILE A 46 16.33 -2.58 -7.91
CA ILE A 46 15.62 -2.00 -6.75
C ILE A 46 14.12 -2.10 -6.98
N ASN A 47 13.62 -1.66 -8.14
CA ASN A 47 12.20 -1.70 -8.46
C ASN A 47 11.65 -3.15 -8.42
N LYS A 48 12.40 -4.12 -8.96
CA LYS A 48 12.01 -5.54 -8.87
C LYS A 48 11.89 -6.02 -7.42
N ASN A 49 12.79 -5.59 -6.55
CA ASN A 49 12.75 -5.97 -5.14
C ASN A 49 11.60 -5.27 -4.39
N ILE A 50 11.30 -4.00 -4.71
CA ILE A 50 10.15 -3.27 -4.17
C ILE A 50 8.84 -3.97 -4.54
N MET A 51 8.67 -4.37 -5.80
CA MET A 51 7.50 -5.15 -6.25
C MET A 51 7.41 -6.51 -5.54
N ALA A 52 8.55 -7.16 -5.30
CA ALA A 52 8.57 -8.42 -4.56
C ALA A 52 8.19 -8.22 -3.07
N LEU A 53 8.61 -7.13 -2.45
CA LEU A 53 8.22 -6.77 -1.08
C LEU A 53 6.71 -6.49 -1.01
N GLU A 54 6.17 -5.69 -1.92
CA GLU A 54 4.73 -5.41 -1.99
C GLU A 54 3.92 -6.72 -2.12
N LYS A 55 4.32 -7.61 -3.03
CA LYS A 55 3.66 -8.90 -3.23
C LYS A 55 3.68 -9.77 -1.96
N GLU A 56 4.80 -9.79 -1.25
CA GLU A 56 4.93 -10.52 0.01
C GLU A 56 4.03 -9.92 1.10
N LEU A 57 3.96 -8.59 1.21
CA LEU A 57 3.08 -7.90 2.16
C LEU A 57 1.61 -8.17 1.88
N VAL A 58 1.20 -8.16 0.61
CA VAL A 58 -0.16 -8.56 0.19
C VAL A 58 -0.45 -9.99 0.66
N THR A 59 0.48 -10.93 0.44
CA THR A 59 0.32 -12.33 0.86
C THR A 59 0.15 -12.45 2.37
N LEU A 60 0.99 -11.76 3.14
CA LEU A 60 0.97 -11.80 4.60
C LEU A 60 -0.28 -11.13 5.18
N THR A 61 -0.69 -10.00 4.62
CA THR A 61 -1.91 -9.30 5.05
C THR A 61 -3.15 -10.12 4.72
N LYS A 62 -3.20 -10.74 3.52
CA LYS A 62 -4.25 -11.70 3.16
C LYS A 62 -4.34 -12.84 4.18
N LYS A 63 -3.18 -13.42 4.52
CA LYS A 63 -3.13 -14.49 5.54
C LYS A 63 -3.61 -14.00 6.90
N TRP A 64 -3.23 -12.80 7.32
CA TRP A 64 -3.66 -12.19 8.58
C TRP A 64 -5.18 -12.10 8.69
N PHE A 65 -5.87 -11.69 7.62
CA PHE A 65 -7.33 -11.64 7.56
C PHE A 65 -7.98 -13.04 7.57
N ILE A 66 -7.40 -13.98 6.83
CA ILE A 66 -7.90 -15.37 6.77
C ILE A 66 -7.77 -16.05 8.14
N ASP A 67 -6.62 -15.91 8.80
CA ASP A 67 -6.36 -16.49 10.13
C ASP A 67 -7.31 -15.93 11.21
N ARG A 68 -7.94 -14.77 10.95
CA ARG A 68 -8.91 -14.12 11.86
C ARG A 68 -10.35 -14.23 11.39
N ASP A 69 -10.61 -15.12 10.44
CA ASP A 69 -11.97 -15.42 9.96
C ASP A 69 -12.75 -14.20 9.46
N LEU A 70 -12.08 -13.35 8.64
CA LEU A 70 -12.72 -12.18 8.01
C LEU A 70 -14.01 -12.55 7.25
N GLU A 71 -14.03 -13.73 6.60
CA GLU A 71 -15.15 -14.16 5.75
C GLU A 71 -16.48 -14.24 6.51
N HIS A 72 -16.43 -14.69 7.75
CA HIS A 72 -17.63 -14.85 8.57
C HIS A 72 -17.82 -13.70 9.58
N GLY A 73 -16.72 -13.09 10.01
CA GLY A 73 -16.76 -12.04 11.02
C GLY A 73 -16.81 -10.62 10.46
N GLY A 74 -16.24 -10.39 9.29
CA GLY A 74 -16.19 -9.07 8.65
C GLY A 74 -17.43 -8.74 7.84
N ARG A 75 -17.76 -7.44 7.75
CA ARG A 75 -18.83 -6.94 6.87
C ARG A 75 -18.27 -5.97 5.85
N LEU A 76 -18.70 -6.09 4.60
CA LEU A 76 -18.20 -5.28 3.50
C LEU A 76 -18.44 -3.78 3.71
N ASP A 77 -19.64 -3.40 4.18
CA ASP A 77 -20.02 -2.03 4.48
C ASP A 77 -19.16 -1.42 5.60
N LYS A 78 -18.87 -2.20 6.65
CA LYS A 78 -18.02 -1.77 7.77
C LYS A 78 -16.57 -1.59 7.34
N GLN A 79 -16.04 -2.51 6.55
CA GLN A 79 -14.69 -2.40 6.01
C GLN A 79 -14.56 -1.24 4.99
N ALA A 80 -15.61 -0.97 4.22
CA ALA A 80 -15.64 0.21 3.34
C ALA A 80 -15.66 1.53 4.12
N LEU A 81 -16.38 1.57 5.24
CA LEU A 81 -16.36 2.72 6.15
C LEU A 81 -14.98 2.88 6.81
N LYS A 82 -14.32 1.76 7.17
CA LYS A 82 -12.94 1.78 7.68
C LYS A 82 -11.96 2.38 6.66
N LEU A 83 -12.13 2.09 5.37
CA LEU A 83 -11.30 2.74 4.34
C LEU A 83 -11.50 4.27 4.31
N SER A 84 -12.72 4.77 4.57
CA SER A 84 -12.96 6.21 4.67
C SER A 84 -12.30 6.82 5.91
N GLU A 85 -12.28 6.11 7.03
CA GLU A 85 -11.58 6.51 8.25
C GLU A 85 -10.08 6.66 7.99
N GLU A 86 -9.42 5.63 7.44
CA GLU A 86 -7.99 5.67 7.12
C GLU A 86 -7.64 6.74 6.08
N PHE A 87 -8.51 6.94 5.10
CA PHE A 87 -8.35 8.06 4.15
C PHE A 87 -8.48 9.43 4.85
N GLY A 88 -9.36 9.57 5.82
CA GLY A 88 -9.47 10.78 6.63
C GLY A 88 -8.18 11.06 7.42
N GLU A 89 -7.56 10.04 8.01
CA GLU A 89 -6.27 10.13 8.68
C GLU A 89 -5.14 10.49 7.70
N LEU A 90 -5.14 9.91 6.50
CA LEU A 90 -4.21 10.26 5.43
C LEU A 90 -4.33 11.74 5.06
N CYS A 91 -5.56 12.26 4.91
CA CYS A 91 -5.80 13.68 4.66
C CYS A 91 -5.29 14.55 5.82
N ALA A 92 -5.52 14.13 7.07
CA ALA A 92 -5.07 14.85 8.26
C ALA A 92 -3.53 14.88 8.35
N GLY A 93 -2.87 13.76 8.07
CA GLY A 93 -1.42 13.64 8.01
C GLY A 93 -0.81 14.60 6.97
N TYR A 94 -1.35 14.57 5.76
CA TYR A 94 -0.90 15.44 4.66
C TYR A 94 -1.07 16.94 4.99
N LEU A 95 -2.25 17.35 5.43
CA LEU A 95 -2.56 18.76 5.73
C LEU A 95 -1.75 19.31 6.91
N LYS A 96 -1.40 18.47 7.88
CA LYS A 96 -0.61 18.83 9.05
C LYS A 96 0.89 18.65 8.86
N HIS A 97 1.34 18.26 7.65
CA HIS A 97 2.74 17.91 7.36
C HIS A 97 3.32 16.88 8.33
N ASN A 98 2.47 15.94 8.79
CA ASN A 98 2.88 14.85 9.67
C ASN A 98 3.28 13.63 8.84
N GLU A 99 4.58 13.53 8.53
CA GLU A 99 5.14 12.47 7.69
C GLU A 99 4.83 11.07 8.24
N LYS A 100 4.95 10.88 9.56
CA LYS A 100 4.69 9.59 10.20
C LYS A 100 3.24 9.16 9.98
N LEU A 101 2.29 10.03 10.32
CA LEU A 101 0.86 9.76 10.14
C LEU A 101 0.52 9.52 8.66
N THR A 102 1.11 10.32 7.75
CA THR A 102 0.85 10.16 6.30
C THR A 102 1.31 8.79 5.79
N LYS A 103 2.50 8.34 6.18
CA LYS A 103 3.03 7.02 5.77
C LYS A 103 2.21 5.88 6.34
N ASP A 104 1.86 5.97 7.60
CA ASP A 104 1.04 5.00 8.33
C ASP A 104 -0.33 4.85 7.66
N SER A 105 -1.07 5.95 7.50
CA SER A 105 -2.39 5.94 6.85
C SER A 105 -2.38 5.44 5.41
N ILE A 106 -1.30 5.67 4.63
CA ILE A 106 -1.15 5.05 3.30
C ILE A 106 -1.13 3.52 3.43
N GLY A 107 -0.38 3.01 4.39
CA GLY A 107 -0.28 1.58 4.66
C GLY A 107 -1.59 1.00 5.19
N ASP A 108 -2.27 1.68 6.10
CA ASP A 108 -3.56 1.27 6.65
C ASP A 108 -4.65 1.21 5.57
N CYS A 109 -4.71 2.19 4.68
CA CYS A 109 -5.56 2.11 3.49
C CYS A 109 -5.26 0.86 2.66
N ALA A 110 -3.98 0.51 2.44
CA ALA A 110 -3.61 -0.70 1.70
C ALA A 110 -4.05 -1.98 2.41
N VAL A 111 -3.89 -2.05 3.74
CA VAL A 111 -4.38 -3.17 4.58
C VAL A 111 -5.89 -3.35 4.42
N VAL A 112 -6.66 -2.26 4.57
CA VAL A 112 -8.13 -2.32 4.45
C VAL A 112 -8.55 -2.76 3.05
N ILE A 113 -7.86 -2.30 1.98
CA ILE A 113 -8.14 -2.71 0.60
C ILE A 113 -7.92 -4.23 0.42
N VAL A 114 -6.91 -4.82 1.05
CA VAL A 114 -6.73 -6.29 1.05
C VAL A 114 -7.96 -6.98 1.65
N GLY A 115 -8.46 -6.51 2.79
CA GLY A 115 -9.68 -7.03 3.42
C GLY A 115 -10.92 -6.90 2.53
N LEU A 116 -11.10 -5.74 1.90
CA LEU A 116 -12.20 -5.49 0.96
C LEU A 116 -12.15 -6.42 -0.26
N ALA A 117 -10.96 -6.62 -0.84
CA ALA A 117 -10.77 -7.53 -1.96
C ALA A 117 -11.15 -8.98 -1.60
N LEU A 118 -10.81 -9.44 -0.39
CA LEU A 118 -11.23 -10.75 0.12
C LEU A 118 -12.75 -10.84 0.29
N LEU A 119 -13.39 -9.82 0.86
CA LEU A 119 -14.84 -9.80 1.08
C LEU A 119 -15.65 -9.81 -0.23
N ILE A 120 -15.15 -9.14 -1.28
CA ILE A 120 -15.77 -9.25 -2.62
C ILE A 120 -15.36 -10.54 -3.36
N LYS A 121 -14.58 -11.42 -2.72
CA LYS A 121 -14.09 -12.69 -3.27
C LYS A 121 -13.33 -12.51 -4.58
N ASP A 122 -12.38 -11.56 -4.60
CA ASP A 122 -11.54 -11.28 -5.76
C ASP A 122 -10.06 -11.61 -5.51
N ASP A 123 -9.27 -11.64 -6.59
CA ASP A 123 -7.84 -11.87 -6.49
C ASP A 123 -7.11 -10.60 -6.03
N VAL A 124 -6.71 -10.60 -4.77
CA VAL A 124 -5.99 -9.47 -4.16
C VAL A 124 -4.71 -9.13 -4.92
N HIS A 125 -3.94 -10.14 -5.35
CA HIS A 125 -2.70 -9.90 -6.09
C HIS A 125 -2.96 -9.26 -7.45
N ALA A 126 -3.99 -9.71 -8.16
CA ALA A 126 -4.37 -9.12 -9.44
C ALA A 126 -4.77 -7.64 -9.30
N ILE A 127 -5.50 -7.27 -8.22
CA ILE A 127 -5.87 -5.88 -7.93
C ILE A 127 -4.63 -5.00 -7.76
N PHE A 128 -3.64 -5.44 -6.98
CA PHE A 128 -2.41 -4.69 -6.74
C PHE A 128 -1.52 -4.62 -7.99
N GLU A 129 -1.39 -5.71 -8.75
CA GLU A 129 -0.62 -5.75 -10.00
C GLU A 129 -1.23 -4.87 -11.10
N GLU A 130 -2.56 -4.89 -11.27
CA GLU A 130 -3.26 -4.05 -12.27
C GLU A 130 -3.16 -2.57 -11.95
N SER A 131 -3.10 -2.20 -10.67
CA SER A 131 -2.94 -0.81 -10.24
C SER A 131 -1.67 -0.14 -10.78
N ASP A 132 -0.63 -0.91 -11.10
CA ASP A 132 0.65 -0.41 -11.64
C ASP A 132 0.52 0.20 -13.05
N ASN A 133 -0.57 -0.10 -13.75
CA ASN A 133 -0.87 0.47 -15.07
C ASN A 133 -1.48 1.87 -15.01
N ILE A 134 -1.93 2.31 -13.83
CA ILE A 134 -2.55 3.63 -13.61
C ILE A 134 -1.55 4.52 -12.90
N ARG A 135 -1.19 5.64 -13.51
CA ARG A 135 -0.20 6.57 -12.93
C ARG A 135 -0.71 8.00 -12.97
N ARG A 136 -0.52 8.72 -11.87
CA ARG A 136 -0.76 10.15 -11.75
C ARG A 136 0.50 10.81 -11.17
N LYS A 137 0.62 12.11 -11.35
CA LYS A 137 1.81 12.87 -10.89
C LYS A 137 1.48 13.88 -9.81
N ASP A 138 0.26 14.38 -9.80
CA ASP A 138 -0.18 15.40 -8.85
C ASP A 138 -0.82 14.73 -7.62
N ALA A 139 -0.30 15.02 -6.44
CA ALA A 139 -0.79 14.44 -5.20
C ALA A 139 -2.22 14.88 -4.91
N MET A 140 -2.54 16.17 -5.09
CA MET A 140 -3.88 16.71 -4.79
C MET A 140 -4.94 16.14 -5.74
N GLU A 141 -4.60 15.93 -7.03
CA GLU A 141 -5.46 15.20 -7.96
C GLU A 141 -5.74 13.79 -7.44
N CYS A 142 -4.71 13.08 -6.97
CA CYS A 142 -4.85 11.72 -6.44
C CYS A 142 -5.72 11.68 -5.17
N PHE A 143 -5.59 12.64 -4.27
CA PHE A 143 -6.48 12.76 -3.09
C PHE A 143 -7.94 12.90 -3.50
N LYS A 144 -8.25 13.78 -4.46
CA LYS A 144 -9.62 13.97 -4.99
C LYS A 144 -10.17 12.69 -5.64
N LEU A 145 -9.35 12.04 -6.45
CA LEU A 145 -9.75 10.82 -7.15
C LEU A 145 -9.92 9.64 -6.19
N LEU A 146 -9.07 9.52 -5.17
CA LEU A 146 -9.20 8.50 -4.13
C LEU A 146 -10.48 8.69 -3.32
N ASN A 147 -10.80 9.93 -2.92
CA ASN A 147 -12.05 10.25 -2.23
C ASN A 147 -13.27 9.84 -3.05
N ALA A 148 -13.29 10.22 -4.34
CA ALA A 148 -14.38 9.83 -5.26
C ALA A 148 -14.49 8.29 -5.38
N ASN A 149 -13.37 7.60 -5.53
CA ASN A 149 -13.34 6.14 -5.64
C ASN A 149 -13.82 5.41 -4.39
N ILE A 150 -13.50 5.90 -3.20
CA ILE A 150 -14.01 5.34 -1.94
C ILE A 150 -15.53 5.47 -1.90
N SER A 151 -16.07 6.63 -2.27
CA SER A 151 -17.52 6.86 -2.34
C SER A 151 -18.19 5.97 -3.41
N GLU A 152 -17.60 5.84 -4.60
CA GLU A 152 -18.09 4.96 -5.67
C GLU A 152 -18.05 3.49 -5.25
N PHE A 153 -17.02 3.06 -4.51
CA PHE A 153 -16.95 1.71 -3.98
C PHE A 153 -18.10 1.43 -3.02
N GLN A 154 -18.39 2.35 -2.09
CA GLN A 154 -19.50 2.22 -1.14
C GLN A 154 -20.86 2.11 -1.86
N LEU A 155 -21.09 2.92 -2.87
CA LEU A 155 -22.32 2.86 -3.69
C LEU A 155 -22.40 1.58 -4.53
N SER A 156 -21.27 1.08 -5.01
CA SER A 156 -21.22 -0.15 -5.83
C SER A 156 -21.62 -1.41 -5.07
N GLN A 157 -21.46 -1.41 -3.74
CA GLN A 157 -21.92 -2.53 -2.89
C GLN A 157 -23.43 -2.68 -2.93
N ASP A 158 -24.15 -1.56 -2.86
CA ASP A 158 -25.63 -1.56 -2.90
C ASP A 158 -26.17 -2.02 -4.25
N LEU A 159 -25.39 -1.81 -5.32
CA LEU A 159 -25.73 -2.27 -6.68
C LEU A 159 -25.34 -3.73 -6.94
N ALA A 160 -24.75 -4.41 -5.96
CA ALA A 160 -24.23 -5.79 -6.08
C ALA A 160 -23.29 -6.02 -7.29
N SER A 161 -22.57 -4.99 -7.73
CA SER A 161 -21.67 -5.05 -8.88
C SER A 161 -20.24 -5.35 -8.42
N LYS A 162 -19.89 -6.62 -8.40
CA LYS A 162 -18.51 -7.07 -8.09
C LYS A 162 -17.48 -6.41 -9.01
N GLU A 163 -17.77 -6.27 -10.29
CA GLU A 163 -16.85 -5.68 -11.26
C GLU A 163 -16.57 -4.20 -10.96
N MET A 164 -17.61 -3.43 -10.61
CA MET A 164 -17.42 -2.03 -10.18
C MET A 164 -16.63 -1.94 -8.89
N CYS A 165 -16.94 -2.79 -7.90
CA CYS A 165 -16.17 -2.85 -6.66
C CYS A 165 -14.69 -3.13 -6.94
N ARG A 166 -14.39 -4.15 -7.76
CA ARG A 166 -13.02 -4.49 -8.17
C ARG A 166 -12.32 -3.31 -8.84
N HIS A 167 -12.98 -2.69 -9.82
CA HIS A 167 -12.43 -1.55 -10.54
C HIS A 167 -12.05 -0.39 -9.61
N ASN A 168 -12.92 -0.10 -8.64
CA ASN A 168 -12.66 0.94 -7.64
C ASN A 168 -11.49 0.58 -6.71
N LEU A 169 -11.32 -0.70 -6.32
CA LEU A 169 -10.16 -1.12 -5.53
C LEU A 169 -8.85 -0.99 -6.31
N VAL A 170 -8.81 -1.39 -7.58
CA VAL A 170 -7.63 -1.20 -8.46
C VAL A 170 -7.23 0.28 -8.54
N ARG A 171 -8.19 1.17 -8.73
CA ARG A 171 -7.95 2.62 -8.75
C ARG A 171 -7.49 3.18 -7.41
N ALA A 172 -8.10 2.72 -6.31
CA ALA A 172 -7.72 3.16 -4.98
C ALA A 172 -6.25 2.84 -4.70
N VAL A 173 -5.79 1.60 -4.96
CA VAL A 173 -4.37 1.23 -4.83
C VAL A 173 -3.48 2.10 -5.73
N ALA A 174 -3.89 2.33 -7.00
CA ALA A 174 -3.13 3.15 -7.94
C ALA A 174 -2.96 4.60 -7.45
N TYR A 175 -4.00 5.17 -6.85
CA TYR A 175 -3.93 6.54 -6.31
C TYR A 175 -3.09 6.60 -5.04
N LEU A 176 -3.15 5.60 -4.15
CA LEU A 176 -2.25 5.49 -2.99
C LEU A 176 -0.77 5.40 -3.43
N LYS A 177 -0.46 4.55 -4.41
CA LYS A 177 0.89 4.46 -5.01
C LYS A 177 1.32 5.80 -5.63
N SER A 178 0.41 6.50 -6.28
CA SER A 178 0.69 7.80 -6.89
C SER A 178 0.90 8.91 -5.85
N ILE A 179 0.12 8.92 -4.77
CA ILE A 179 0.30 9.82 -3.61
C ILE A 179 1.67 9.57 -2.97
N SER A 180 1.98 8.31 -2.64
CA SER A 180 3.28 7.94 -2.05
C SER A 180 4.42 8.48 -2.89
N LYS A 181 4.38 8.23 -4.19
CA LYS A 181 5.42 8.68 -5.13
C LYS A 181 5.51 10.20 -5.24
N ALA A 182 4.38 10.92 -5.24
CA ALA A 182 4.36 12.38 -5.31
C ALA A 182 4.91 13.03 -4.04
N LEU A 183 4.85 12.32 -2.91
CA LEU A 183 5.41 12.73 -1.61
C LEU A 183 6.82 12.18 -1.35
N ASP A 184 7.44 11.56 -2.36
CA ASP A 184 8.77 10.92 -2.26
C ASP A 184 8.84 9.79 -1.22
N TYR A 185 7.73 9.05 -1.06
CA TYR A 185 7.65 7.85 -0.24
C TYR A 185 7.66 6.60 -1.10
N ASP A 186 8.11 5.48 -0.53
CA ASP A 186 7.94 4.17 -1.11
C ASP A 186 6.63 3.55 -0.57
N PHE A 187 5.72 3.17 -1.46
CA PHE A 187 4.44 2.58 -1.09
C PHE A 187 4.61 1.26 -0.31
N ALA A 188 5.58 0.42 -0.72
CA ALA A 188 5.83 -0.82 -0.03
C ALA A 188 6.39 -0.59 1.39
N ASP A 189 7.22 0.45 1.60
CA ASP A 189 7.70 0.83 2.93
C ASP A 189 6.52 1.31 3.82
N CYS A 190 5.57 2.08 3.27
CA CYS A 190 4.35 2.50 3.98
C CYS A 190 3.47 1.29 4.35
N PHE A 191 3.25 0.38 3.40
CA PHE A 191 2.47 -0.83 3.63
C PHE A 191 3.11 -1.74 4.68
N GLU A 192 4.45 -1.83 4.70
CA GLU A 192 5.17 -2.59 5.72
C GLU A 192 4.98 -2.02 7.14
N VAL A 193 4.97 -0.69 7.29
CA VAL A 193 4.71 -0.04 8.58
C VAL A 193 3.36 -0.52 9.14
N ALA A 194 2.29 -0.38 8.38
CA ALA A 194 0.95 -0.82 8.78
C ALA A 194 0.88 -2.33 9.03
N TYR A 195 1.48 -3.17 8.17
CA TYR A 195 1.51 -4.61 8.40
C TYR A 195 2.22 -4.97 9.72
N ASN A 196 3.33 -4.32 10.04
CA ASN A 196 4.05 -4.57 11.29
C ASN A 196 3.24 -4.20 12.53
N GLU A 197 2.34 -3.23 12.43
CA GLU A 197 1.43 -2.87 13.53
C GLU A 197 0.32 -3.88 13.74
N ILE A 198 -0.17 -4.52 12.65
CA ILE A 198 -1.30 -5.46 12.77
C ILE A 198 -0.88 -6.91 12.93
N LYS A 199 0.32 -7.33 12.47
CA LYS A 199 0.72 -8.76 12.35
C LYS A 199 0.49 -9.58 13.62
N ASP A 200 0.78 -8.98 14.79
CA ASP A 200 0.66 -9.62 16.11
C ASP A 200 -0.62 -9.19 16.85
N ARG A 201 -1.45 -8.34 16.22
CA ARG A 201 -2.67 -7.78 16.82
C ARG A 201 -3.69 -8.90 17.07
N LYS A 202 -4.16 -9.00 18.31
CA LYS A 202 -5.24 -9.88 18.74
C LYS A 202 -6.56 -9.10 18.79
N GLY A 203 -7.67 -9.81 18.69
CA GLY A 203 -9.00 -9.23 18.76
C GLY A 203 -10.07 -10.16 18.20
N LYS A 204 -11.28 -9.64 18.11
CA LYS A 204 -12.45 -10.36 17.60
C LYS A 204 -13.25 -9.47 16.64
N TRP A 205 -14.00 -10.09 15.74
CA TRP A 205 -15.00 -9.39 14.94
C TRP A 205 -16.25 -9.15 15.77
N ILE A 206 -16.70 -7.89 15.84
CA ILE A 206 -17.95 -7.50 16.47
C ILE A 206 -18.71 -6.65 15.46
N ASP A 207 -19.92 -7.05 15.10
CA ASP A 207 -20.77 -6.37 14.10
C ASP A 207 -20.05 -6.03 12.79
N GLY A 208 -19.15 -6.89 12.37
CA GLY A 208 -18.41 -6.73 11.10
C GLY A 208 -17.16 -5.86 11.16
N SER A 209 -16.82 -5.33 12.33
CA SER A 209 -15.59 -4.58 12.60
C SER A 209 -14.63 -5.38 13.48
N PHE A 210 -13.32 -5.33 13.18
CA PHE A 210 -12.31 -5.97 14.03
C PHE A 210 -12.02 -5.09 15.25
N VAL A 211 -12.36 -5.58 16.43
CA VAL A 211 -12.11 -4.91 17.71
C VAL A 211 -10.87 -5.51 18.35
N LYS A 212 -9.92 -4.67 18.73
CA LYS A 212 -8.68 -5.08 19.40
C LYS A 212 -9.00 -5.72 20.76
N GLU A 213 -8.15 -6.65 21.19
CA GLU A 213 -8.34 -7.36 22.48
C GLU A 213 -8.42 -6.38 23.67
N GLU A 214 -7.67 -5.29 23.64
CA GLU A 214 -7.63 -4.22 24.64
C GLU A 214 -8.88 -3.34 24.67
N ASP A 215 -9.64 -3.29 23.57
CA ASP A 215 -10.86 -2.49 23.39
C ASP A 215 -12.14 -3.35 23.54
N LEU A 216 -12.00 -4.64 23.84
CA LEU A 216 -13.15 -5.51 24.03
C LEU A 216 -13.89 -5.10 25.33
N PRO A 217 -15.24 -5.10 25.32
CA PRO A 217 -16.01 -4.87 26.53
C PRO A 217 -15.65 -5.96 27.56
N ASN A 218 -15.41 -5.53 28.82
CA ASN A 218 -15.22 -6.46 29.94
C ASN A 218 -16.49 -7.30 30.07
N GLU A 219 -16.32 -8.61 30.02
CA GLU A 219 -17.40 -9.58 30.27
C GLU A 219 -17.89 -9.52 31.73
#